data_9452c2e46dfd221773bef2add7452fc2
#
_entry.id   9452c2e46dfd221773bef2add7452fc2
#
_cell.length_a   1.000
_cell.length_b   1.000
_cell.length_c   1.000
_cell.angle_alpha   90.00
_cell.angle_beta   90.00
_cell.angle_gamma   90.00
#
_symmetry.space_group_name_H-M   'P 1'
#
loop_
_entity.id
_entity.type
_entity.pdbx_description
1 polymer ?
#
loop_
_entity_poly.entity_id
_entity_poly.type
_entity_poly.pdbx_seq_one_letter_code
_entity_poly.pdbx_strand_id
1 'polypeptide(L)'
;MKITWQIEEKDLELINKFKKKYRNNPFVQKRIERNIDKTSINISKDEFFKAMVSCLLTTQQRSGPNSSVTKFINTSPFPLNYRLCVNQTKLLESAQQVISNFGGLRRSNKIANEITTNLKFMEAGLWKEISMIMNDLLTSDSPIKEKEAAEFINNNFKGFGPKQSRNLLQSLGLTKYEIPIDSRITKWLNKLGFPVILSATALSDINYYNFVSDGFQMLCKEGNIKPCVLDAIIFVSFDRDEWTDKNVVW
;
A
#
# COMPACT_ATOMS: atom_id res chain seq x y z
N MET A 1 9.84 25.01 16.68
CA MET A 1 9.68 23.91 17.65
C MET A 1 10.14 22.63 16.97
N LYS A 2 10.92 21.78 17.64
CA LYS A 2 11.48 20.54 17.07
C LYS A 2 10.99 19.37 17.90
N ILE A 3 10.55 18.29 17.27
CA ILE A 3 10.19 17.02 17.93
C ILE A 3 11.36 16.06 17.76
N THR A 4 11.75 15.40 18.84
CA THR A 4 12.79 14.36 18.84
C THR A 4 12.17 13.07 19.32
N TRP A 5 12.33 12.00 18.54
CA TRP A 5 11.92 10.65 18.91
C TRP A 5 13.01 9.99 19.74
N GLN A 6 12.64 9.48 20.90
CA GLN A 6 13.52 8.66 21.74
C GLN A 6 13.01 7.22 21.67
N ILE A 7 13.87 6.31 21.22
CA ILE A 7 13.59 4.87 21.11
C ILE A 7 14.34 4.18 22.25
N GLU A 8 13.61 3.41 23.05
CA GLU A 8 14.15 2.70 24.19
C GLU A 8 14.59 1.27 23.82
N GLU A 9 15.48 0.69 24.62
CA GLU A 9 15.99 -0.67 24.40
C GLU A 9 14.87 -1.73 24.32
N LYS A 10 13.85 -1.60 25.16
CA LYS A 10 12.65 -2.48 25.12
C LYS A 10 11.92 -2.48 23.77
N ASP A 11 11.92 -1.32 23.06
CA ASP A 11 11.30 -1.17 21.76
C ASP A 11 12.10 -1.94 20.70
N LEU A 12 13.42 -1.86 20.79
CA LEU A 12 14.36 -2.58 19.92
C LEU A 12 14.31 -4.09 20.14
N GLU A 13 14.21 -4.54 21.39
CA GLU A 13 14.03 -5.96 21.72
C GLU A 13 12.75 -6.52 21.08
N LEU A 14 11.64 -5.76 21.15
CA LEU A 14 10.39 -6.18 20.55
C LEU A 14 10.51 -6.29 19.02
N ILE A 15 11.12 -5.31 18.35
CA ILE A 15 11.39 -5.37 16.90
C ILE A 15 12.22 -6.60 16.55
N ASN A 16 13.30 -6.85 17.29
CA ASN A 16 14.18 -7.99 17.05
C ASN A 16 13.45 -9.33 17.21
N LYS A 17 12.57 -9.43 18.20
CA LYS A 17 11.71 -10.61 18.39
C LYS A 17 10.77 -10.82 17.20
N PHE A 18 10.16 -9.74 16.71
CA PHE A 18 9.28 -9.78 15.52
C PHE A 18 10.06 -10.16 14.26
N LYS A 19 11.21 -9.53 14.01
CA LYS A 19 12.12 -9.89 12.91
C LYS A 19 12.44 -11.38 12.92
N LYS A 20 12.92 -11.90 14.06
CA LYS A 20 13.32 -13.32 14.18
C LYS A 20 12.15 -14.26 13.87
N LYS A 21 10.94 -13.91 14.30
CA LYS A 21 9.76 -14.76 14.14
C LYS A 21 9.21 -14.80 12.71
N TYR A 22 9.20 -13.66 12.00
CA TYR A 22 8.46 -13.54 10.75
C TYR A 22 9.30 -13.29 9.50
N ARG A 23 10.63 -13.08 9.62
CA ARG A 23 11.48 -12.73 8.47
C ARG A 23 11.41 -13.74 7.32
N ASN A 24 11.20 -15.02 7.61
CA ASN A 24 11.15 -16.10 6.61
C ASN A 24 9.72 -16.34 6.07
N ASN A 25 8.75 -15.52 6.45
CA ASN A 25 7.39 -15.62 5.90
C ASN A 25 7.40 -15.26 4.41
N PRO A 26 6.74 -16.02 3.51
CA PRO A 26 6.74 -15.77 2.06
C PRO A 26 6.31 -14.33 1.70
N PHE A 27 5.31 -13.78 2.40
CA PHE A 27 4.88 -12.40 2.18
C PHE A 27 5.97 -11.38 2.52
N VAL A 28 6.72 -11.59 3.62
CA VAL A 28 7.84 -10.72 4.02
C VAL A 28 8.99 -10.83 3.03
N GLN A 29 9.34 -12.04 2.60
CA GLN A 29 10.38 -12.25 1.59
C GLN A 29 10.04 -11.57 0.28
N LYS A 30 8.79 -11.69 -0.18
CA LYS A 30 8.33 -11.03 -1.39
C LYS A 30 8.39 -9.51 -1.30
N ARG A 31 8.10 -8.95 -0.10
CA ARG A 31 8.28 -7.51 0.17
C ARG A 31 9.74 -7.08 0.05
N ILE A 32 10.68 -7.89 0.55
CA ILE A 32 12.11 -7.62 0.45
C ILE A 32 12.53 -7.62 -1.03
N GLU A 33 12.24 -8.69 -1.77
CA GLU A 33 12.55 -8.80 -3.20
C GLU A 33 12.07 -7.59 -4.01
N ARG A 34 10.84 -7.14 -3.76
CA ARG A 34 10.23 -6.05 -4.55
C ARG A 34 10.70 -4.66 -4.12
N ASN A 35 10.67 -4.37 -2.83
CA ASN A 35 10.85 -3.01 -2.34
C ASN A 35 12.30 -2.69 -1.95
N ILE A 36 13.12 -3.72 -1.62
CA ILE A 36 14.52 -3.54 -1.25
C ILE A 36 15.42 -3.90 -2.42
N ASP A 37 15.32 -5.13 -2.93
CA ASP A 37 16.21 -5.66 -3.97
C ASP A 37 15.81 -5.17 -5.36
N LYS A 38 14.56 -4.76 -5.54
CA LYS A 38 14.00 -4.23 -6.80
C LYS A 38 14.22 -5.15 -8.00
N THR A 39 14.17 -6.47 -7.78
CA THR A 39 14.58 -7.49 -8.77
C THR A 39 13.68 -7.62 -9.98
N SER A 40 12.45 -7.09 -9.94
CA SER A 40 11.49 -7.26 -11.05
C SER A 40 10.42 -6.17 -11.08
N ILE A 41 10.84 -4.91 -11.03
CA ILE A 41 9.88 -3.80 -11.09
C ILE A 41 9.55 -3.50 -12.56
N ASN A 42 8.28 -3.60 -12.91
CA ASN A 42 7.75 -3.14 -14.19
C ASN A 42 6.86 -1.92 -13.97
N ILE A 43 7.24 -0.78 -14.54
CA ILE A 43 6.46 0.46 -14.50
C ILE A 43 5.75 0.66 -15.84
N SER A 44 4.89 -0.26 -16.20
CA SER A 44 3.97 -0.08 -17.32
C SER A 44 2.67 0.56 -16.88
N LYS A 45 1.95 1.14 -17.82
CA LYS A 45 0.63 1.70 -17.60
C LYS A 45 -0.36 0.61 -17.14
N ASP A 46 -0.23 -0.60 -17.67
CA ASP A 46 -1.04 -1.76 -17.30
C ASP A 46 -0.80 -2.17 -15.84
N GLU A 47 0.46 -2.27 -15.41
CA GLU A 47 0.80 -2.63 -14.03
C GLU A 47 0.41 -1.56 -13.02
N PHE A 48 0.63 -0.28 -13.36
CA PHE A 48 0.15 0.82 -12.52
C PHE A 48 -1.37 0.79 -12.35
N PHE A 49 -2.10 0.63 -13.44
CA PHE A 49 -3.56 0.59 -13.41
C PHE A 49 -4.08 -0.61 -12.61
N LYS A 50 -3.49 -1.79 -12.77
CA LYS A 50 -3.81 -2.97 -11.97
C LYS A 50 -3.56 -2.73 -10.48
N ALA A 51 -2.41 -2.18 -10.12
CA ALA A 51 -2.08 -1.84 -8.74
C ALA A 51 -3.05 -0.79 -8.16
N MET A 52 -3.40 0.23 -8.94
CA MET A 52 -4.39 1.25 -8.58
C MET A 52 -5.76 0.62 -8.28
N VAL A 53 -6.29 -0.23 -9.16
CA VAL A 53 -7.56 -0.93 -8.95
C VAL A 53 -7.47 -1.84 -7.72
N SER A 54 -6.38 -2.57 -7.56
CA SER A 54 -6.15 -3.44 -6.41
C SER A 54 -6.17 -2.67 -5.09
N CYS A 55 -5.52 -1.50 -5.04
CA CYS A 55 -5.56 -0.63 -3.86
C CYS A 55 -6.96 -0.13 -3.52
N LEU A 56 -7.75 0.26 -4.52
CA LEU A 56 -9.15 0.67 -4.31
C LEU A 56 -9.99 -0.47 -3.73
N LEU A 57 -9.77 -1.70 -4.22
CA LEU A 57 -10.45 -2.90 -3.73
C LEU A 57 -10.10 -3.24 -2.27
N THR A 58 -8.90 -2.87 -1.78
CA THR A 58 -8.53 -3.12 -0.37
C THR A 58 -9.16 -2.14 0.62
N THR A 59 -9.82 -1.07 0.14
CA THR A 59 -10.35 0.00 0.99
C THR A 59 -11.53 -0.48 1.82
N GLN A 60 -11.39 -0.48 3.16
CA GLN A 60 -12.41 -0.91 4.12
C GLN A 60 -12.89 -2.37 3.91
N GLN A 61 -12.02 -3.21 3.36
CA GLN A 61 -12.26 -4.64 3.14
C GLN A 61 -11.07 -5.46 3.64
N ARG A 62 -11.33 -6.72 4.02
CA ARG A 62 -10.29 -7.67 4.37
C ARG A 62 -9.51 -8.07 3.11
N SER A 63 -8.17 -8.05 3.19
CA SER A 63 -7.25 -8.41 2.10
C SER A 63 -6.25 -9.50 2.51
N GLY A 64 -6.64 -10.39 3.43
CA GLY A 64 -5.83 -11.56 3.81
C GLY A 64 -5.84 -12.67 2.75
N PRO A 65 -5.07 -13.76 2.95
CA PRO A 65 -4.78 -14.77 1.92
C PRO A 65 -6.00 -15.37 1.21
N ASN A 66 -7.09 -15.59 1.95
CA ASN A 66 -8.31 -16.24 1.44
C ASN A 66 -9.48 -15.28 1.22
N SER A 67 -9.23 -13.97 1.26
CA SER A 67 -10.28 -12.97 1.08
C SER A 67 -10.80 -12.90 -0.36
N SER A 68 -12.04 -12.41 -0.53
CA SER A 68 -12.59 -12.14 -1.86
C SER A 68 -11.74 -11.13 -2.63
N VAL A 69 -11.13 -10.16 -1.95
CA VAL A 69 -10.20 -9.19 -2.56
C VAL A 69 -8.99 -9.91 -3.15
N THR A 70 -8.32 -10.76 -2.38
CA THR A 70 -7.16 -11.53 -2.84
C THR A 70 -7.52 -12.45 -4.01
N LYS A 71 -8.65 -13.14 -3.93
CA LYS A 71 -9.15 -14.00 -5.02
C LYS A 71 -9.42 -13.21 -6.29
N PHE A 72 -10.04 -12.03 -6.18
CA PHE A 72 -10.32 -11.16 -7.34
C PHE A 72 -9.03 -10.66 -8.00
N ILE A 73 -8.08 -10.17 -7.21
CA ILE A 73 -6.81 -9.64 -7.72
C ILE A 73 -5.99 -10.74 -8.43
N ASN A 74 -6.07 -11.98 -7.94
CA ASN A 74 -5.39 -13.15 -8.52
C ASN A 74 -6.14 -13.80 -9.69
N THR A 75 -7.32 -13.30 -10.08
CA THR A 75 -8.01 -13.81 -11.26
C THR A 75 -7.19 -13.54 -12.52
N SER A 76 -7.00 -14.56 -13.34
CA SER A 76 -6.27 -14.45 -14.60
C SER A 76 -7.16 -14.85 -15.78
N PRO A 77 -7.33 -13.99 -16.81
CA PRO A 77 -6.82 -12.60 -16.86
C PRO A 77 -7.51 -11.69 -15.84
N PHE A 78 -6.80 -10.62 -15.39
CA PHE A 78 -7.36 -9.67 -14.43
C PHE A 78 -8.60 -8.97 -15.02
N PRO A 79 -9.78 -9.07 -14.37
CA PRO A 79 -11.04 -8.67 -14.99
C PRO A 79 -11.16 -7.18 -15.30
N LEU A 80 -10.45 -6.32 -14.55
CA LEU A 80 -10.44 -4.87 -14.72
C LEU A 80 -9.06 -4.39 -15.16
N ASN A 81 -8.43 -5.06 -16.16
CA ASN A 81 -7.16 -4.61 -16.71
C ASN A 81 -7.32 -3.33 -17.55
N TYR A 82 -6.23 -2.60 -17.71
CA TYR A 82 -6.23 -1.31 -18.41
C TYR A 82 -6.81 -1.40 -19.82
N ARG A 83 -6.39 -2.40 -20.63
CA ARG A 83 -6.82 -2.56 -22.03
C ARG A 83 -8.32 -2.79 -22.18
N LEU A 84 -8.91 -3.55 -21.27
CA LEU A 84 -10.36 -3.74 -21.24
C LEU A 84 -11.07 -2.45 -20.82
N CYS A 85 -10.58 -1.78 -19.79
CA CYS A 85 -11.23 -0.59 -19.25
C CYS A 85 -11.17 0.61 -20.19
N VAL A 86 -10.05 0.85 -20.88
CA VAL A 86 -9.89 2.01 -21.80
C VAL A 86 -10.81 1.91 -23.03
N ASN A 87 -11.15 0.71 -23.45
CA ASN A 87 -12.01 0.47 -24.61
C ASN A 87 -13.51 0.37 -24.28
N GLN A 88 -13.89 0.50 -22.98
CA GLN A 88 -15.28 0.42 -22.56
C GLN A 88 -15.98 1.77 -22.65
N THR A 89 -17.02 1.86 -23.48
CA THR A 89 -17.87 3.06 -23.59
C THR A 89 -18.67 3.33 -22.32
N LYS A 90 -19.09 2.28 -21.59
CA LYS A 90 -19.84 2.34 -20.33
C LYS A 90 -19.03 1.73 -19.18
N LEU A 91 -17.82 2.26 -18.99
CA LEU A 91 -16.88 1.69 -18.00
C LEU A 91 -17.46 1.66 -16.57
N LEU A 92 -18.19 2.70 -16.16
CA LEU A 92 -18.77 2.78 -14.82
C LEU A 92 -19.68 1.57 -14.53
N GLU A 93 -20.63 1.33 -15.41
CA GLU A 93 -21.60 0.22 -15.28
C GLU A 93 -20.90 -1.14 -15.39
N SER A 94 -19.99 -1.28 -16.35
CA SER A 94 -19.23 -2.51 -16.54
C SER A 94 -18.36 -2.86 -15.35
N ALA A 95 -17.61 -1.92 -14.83
CA ALA A 95 -16.76 -2.13 -13.64
C ALA A 95 -17.60 -2.45 -12.39
N GLN A 96 -18.74 -1.76 -12.21
CA GLN A 96 -19.67 -2.05 -11.12
C GLN A 96 -20.21 -3.48 -11.20
N GLN A 97 -20.63 -3.93 -12.39
CA GLN A 97 -21.12 -5.29 -12.60
C GLN A 97 -20.04 -6.33 -12.34
N VAL A 98 -18.83 -6.14 -12.87
CA VAL A 98 -17.70 -7.05 -12.65
C VAL A 98 -17.42 -7.23 -11.17
N ILE A 99 -17.34 -6.12 -10.39
CA ILE A 99 -17.09 -6.19 -8.94
C ILE A 99 -18.25 -6.85 -8.19
N SER A 100 -19.50 -6.49 -8.52
CA SER A 100 -20.69 -6.99 -7.84
C SER A 100 -20.91 -8.48 -8.11
N ASN A 101 -20.75 -8.92 -9.36
CA ASN A 101 -20.99 -10.31 -9.78
C ASN A 101 -19.92 -11.27 -9.25
N PHE A 102 -18.72 -10.81 -8.95
CA PHE A 102 -17.69 -11.65 -8.33
C PHE A 102 -18.10 -12.16 -6.95
N GLY A 103 -18.86 -11.36 -6.21
CA GLY A 103 -19.36 -11.68 -4.87
C GLY A 103 -18.32 -11.44 -3.75
N GLY A 104 -18.84 -11.06 -2.59
CA GLY A 104 -18.02 -10.82 -1.40
C GLY A 104 -17.15 -9.55 -1.43
N LEU A 105 -17.22 -8.75 -2.51
CA LEU A 105 -16.61 -7.45 -2.60
C LEU A 105 -17.62 -6.36 -2.21
N ARG A 106 -17.15 -5.36 -1.47
CA ARG A 106 -17.97 -4.24 -1.00
C ARG A 106 -17.71 -2.98 -1.83
N ARG A 107 -18.64 -2.01 -1.75
CA ARG A 107 -18.47 -0.66 -2.30
C ARG A 107 -18.29 -0.63 -3.83
N SER A 108 -18.87 -1.58 -4.56
CA SER A 108 -18.74 -1.70 -6.02
C SER A 108 -19.02 -0.39 -6.77
N ASN A 109 -20.10 0.33 -6.42
CA ASN A 109 -20.45 1.62 -7.03
C ASN A 109 -19.36 2.68 -6.85
N LYS A 110 -18.84 2.81 -5.60
CA LYS A 110 -17.81 3.81 -5.30
C LYS A 110 -16.50 3.46 -5.99
N ILE A 111 -16.08 2.19 -5.92
CA ILE A 111 -14.84 1.72 -6.56
C ILE A 111 -14.93 1.87 -8.08
N ALA A 112 -16.04 1.51 -8.72
CA ALA A 112 -16.24 1.68 -10.16
C ALA A 112 -16.15 3.15 -10.59
N ASN A 113 -16.75 4.07 -9.80
CA ASN A 113 -16.64 5.51 -10.06
C ASN A 113 -15.18 6.01 -9.90
N GLU A 114 -14.46 5.56 -8.86
CA GLU A 114 -13.07 5.91 -8.63
C GLU A 114 -12.17 5.39 -9.76
N ILE A 115 -12.37 4.15 -10.23
CA ILE A 115 -11.65 3.57 -11.39
C ILE A 115 -11.89 4.40 -12.65
N THR A 116 -13.16 4.69 -12.96
CA THR A 116 -13.55 5.44 -14.16
C THR A 116 -12.97 6.85 -14.16
N THR A 117 -13.01 7.52 -13.02
CA THR A 117 -12.48 8.88 -12.85
C THR A 117 -10.95 8.89 -13.01
N ASN A 118 -10.26 7.97 -12.35
CA ASN A 118 -8.80 7.89 -12.41
C ASN A 118 -8.30 7.50 -13.81
N LEU A 119 -9.00 6.60 -14.51
CA LEU A 119 -8.66 6.29 -15.90
C LEU A 119 -8.77 7.53 -16.79
N LYS A 120 -9.84 8.34 -16.65
CA LYS A 120 -9.98 9.60 -17.39
C LYS A 120 -8.83 10.56 -17.11
N PHE A 121 -8.40 10.71 -15.86
CA PHE A 121 -7.26 11.56 -15.50
C PHE A 121 -5.95 11.04 -16.12
N MET A 122 -5.73 9.72 -16.09
CA MET A 122 -4.55 9.12 -16.71
C MET A 122 -4.52 9.37 -18.23
N GLU A 123 -5.66 9.24 -18.92
CA GLU A 123 -5.76 9.48 -20.37
C GLU A 123 -5.67 10.99 -20.71
N ALA A 124 -6.07 11.87 -19.79
CA ALA A 124 -5.94 13.32 -19.96
C ALA A 124 -4.51 13.86 -19.71
N GLY A 125 -3.54 13.00 -19.44
CA GLY A 125 -2.13 13.40 -19.31
C GLY A 125 -1.48 13.10 -17.97
N LEU A 126 -2.24 12.81 -16.91
CA LEU A 126 -1.69 12.51 -15.57
C LEU A 126 -0.72 11.31 -15.59
N TRP A 127 -0.88 10.38 -16.54
CA TRP A 127 0.05 9.26 -16.71
C TRP A 127 1.48 9.71 -16.98
N LYS A 128 1.67 10.78 -17.74
CA LYS A 128 3.02 11.31 -18.04
C LYS A 128 3.72 11.77 -16.77
N GLU A 129 3.01 12.51 -15.92
CA GLU A 129 3.57 13.04 -14.68
C GLU A 129 3.90 11.93 -13.69
N ILE A 130 2.95 11.02 -13.42
CA ILE A 130 3.18 9.92 -12.46
C ILE A 130 4.26 8.95 -12.97
N SER A 131 4.37 8.71 -14.27
CA SER A 131 5.43 7.85 -14.81
C SER A 131 6.83 8.45 -14.59
N MET A 132 6.99 9.78 -14.71
CA MET A 132 8.24 10.46 -14.40
C MET A 132 8.60 10.32 -12.90
N ILE A 133 7.64 10.53 -12.02
CA ILE A 133 7.81 10.37 -10.56
C ILE A 133 8.22 8.93 -10.23
N MET A 134 7.55 7.94 -10.80
CA MET A 134 7.87 6.53 -10.56
C MET A 134 9.27 6.15 -11.04
N ASN A 135 9.67 6.65 -12.23
CA ASN A 135 11.02 6.42 -12.75
C ASN A 135 12.11 7.05 -11.85
N ASP A 136 11.86 8.23 -11.29
CA ASP A 136 12.76 8.83 -10.31
C ASP A 136 12.89 7.99 -9.03
N LEU A 137 11.79 7.41 -8.54
CA LEU A 137 11.77 6.52 -7.37
C LEU A 137 12.51 5.19 -7.59
N LEU A 138 12.62 4.70 -8.83
CA LEU A 138 13.37 3.46 -9.10
C LEU A 138 14.84 3.54 -8.69
N THR A 139 15.45 4.70 -8.91
CA THR A 139 16.87 4.94 -8.64
C THR A 139 17.11 5.68 -7.33
N SER A 140 16.05 6.23 -6.71
CA SER A 140 16.15 7.02 -5.49
C SER A 140 16.19 6.14 -4.23
N ASP A 141 16.93 6.60 -3.23
CA ASP A 141 16.90 6.10 -1.84
C ASP A 141 16.51 7.22 -0.86
N SER A 142 15.66 8.15 -1.29
CA SER A 142 15.25 9.32 -0.52
C SER A 142 13.86 9.15 0.09
N PRO A 143 13.73 9.15 1.43
CA PRO A 143 12.42 9.19 2.11
C PRO A 143 11.57 10.41 1.71
N ILE A 144 12.22 11.54 1.42
CA ILE A 144 11.55 12.78 1.01
C ILE A 144 10.85 12.59 -0.34
N LYS A 145 11.55 12.01 -1.33
CA LYS A 145 10.96 11.74 -2.65
C LYS A 145 9.82 10.73 -2.58
N GLU A 146 9.92 9.72 -1.73
CA GLU A 146 8.82 8.78 -1.51
C GLU A 146 7.59 9.47 -0.92
N LYS A 147 7.79 10.40 0.03
CA LYS A 147 6.71 11.21 0.62
C LYS A 147 6.07 12.13 -0.41
N GLU A 148 6.86 12.88 -1.18
CA GLU A 148 6.37 13.75 -2.25
C GLU A 148 5.56 12.98 -3.30
N ALA A 149 6.02 11.81 -3.71
CA ALA A 149 5.30 10.93 -4.62
C ALA A 149 3.96 10.45 -4.04
N ALA A 150 3.93 10.08 -2.76
CA ALA A 150 2.70 9.68 -2.08
C ALA A 150 1.71 10.85 -1.97
N GLU A 151 2.18 12.06 -1.69
CA GLU A 151 1.36 13.26 -1.66
C GLU A 151 0.84 13.64 -3.05
N PHE A 152 1.64 13.47 -4.10
CA PHE A 152 1.19 13.65 -5.48
C PHE A 152 0.00 12.72 -5.80
N ILE A 153 0.08 11.44 -5.47
CA ILE A 153 -1.01 10.49 -5.69
C ILE A 153 -2.24 10.86 -4.84
N ASN A 154 -2.05 11.22 -3.57
CA ASN A 154 -3.14 11.65 -2.69
C ASN A 154 -3.93 12.84 -3.27
N ASN A 155 -3.25 13.76 -3.91
CA ASN A 155 -3.84 14.99 -4.43
C ASN A 155 -4.50 14.82 -5.82
N ASN A 156 -4.05 13.86 -6.62
CA ASN A 156 -4.42 13.74 -8.03
C ASN A 156 -5.29 12.52 -8.35
N PHE A 157 -5.33 11.51 -7.48
CA PHE A 157 -6.12 10.30 -7.73
C PHE A 157 -7.33 10.20 -6.80
N LYS A 158 -8.50 9.92 -7.36
CA LYS A 158 -9.75 9.74 -6.60
C LYS A 158 -9.70 8.43 -5.80
N GLY A 159 -10.08 8.51 -4.52
CA GLY A 159 -10.08 7.34 -3.62
C GLY A 159 -8.74 7.07 -2.92
N PHE A 160 -7.73 7.88 -3.20
CA PHE A 160 -6.40 7.80 -2.61
C PHE A 160 -6.20 8.89 -1.55
N GLY A 161 -6.38 8.53 -0.29
CA GLY A 161 -5.94 9.33 0.85
C GLY A 161 -4.50 8.95 1.27
N PRO A 162 -3.99 9.50 2.40
CA PRO A 162 -2.59 9.28 2.82
C PRO A 162 -2.16 7.82 2.86
N LYS A 163 -3.01 6.93 3.37
CA LYS A 163 -2.75 5.48 3.46
C LYS A 163 -2.73 4.80 2.08
N GLN A 164 -3.71 5.08 1.22
CA GLN A 164 -3.83 4.36 -0.05
C GLN A 164 -2.79 4.81 -1.08
N SER A 165 -2.36 6.05 -1.01
CA SER A 165 -1.27 6.56 -1.86
C SER A 165 0.04 5.81 -1.60
N ARG A 166 0.35 5.59 -0.34
CA ARG A 166 1.53 4.81 0.07
C ARG A 166 1.38 3.33 -0.25
N ASN A 167 0.17 2.79 -0.09
CA ASN A 167 -0.13 1.41 -0.46
C ASN A 167 0.13 1.16 -1.96
N LEU A 168 -0.27 2.09 -2.82
CA LEU A 168 -0.04 1.99 -4.27
C LEU A 168 1.45 1.97 -4.61
N LEU A 169 2.22 2.94 -4.11
CA LEU A 169 3.66 2.99 -4.36
C LEU A 169 4.40 1.77 -3.79
N GLN A 170 4.00 1.33 -2.60
CA GLN A 170 4.58 0.15 -1.98
C GLN A 170 4.25 -1.13 -2.75
N SER A 171 3.02 -1.29 -3.26
CA SER A 171 2.62 -2.43 -4.07
C SER A 171 3.34 -2.48 -5.42
N LEU A 172 3.77 -1.34 -5.95
CA LEU A 172 4.61 -1.23 -7.14
C LEU A 172 6.12 -1.46 -6.85
N GLY A 173 6.52 -1.68 -5.60
CA GLY A 173 7.92 -1.86 -5.23
C GLY A 173 8.73 -0.56 -5.17
N LEU A 174 8.08 0.60 -5.18
CA LEU A 174 8.73 1.90 -5.34
C LEU A 174 9.14 2.55 -4.01
N THR A 175 8.60 2.11 -2.87
CA THR A 175 8.88 2.71 -1.56
C THR A 175 9.46 1.72 -0.57
N LYS A 176 10.39 2.20 0.26
CA LYS A 176 11.02 1.49 1.38
C LYS A 176 10.70 2.15 2.71
N TYR A 177 10.53 3.47 2.71
CA TYR A 177 10.38 4.31 3.90
C TYR A 177 8.92 4.70 4.15
N GLU A 178 8.21 5.12 3.09
CA GLU A 178 6.80 5.46 3.16
C GLU A 178 5.92 4.20 3.09
N ILE A 179 5.13 3.97 4.12
CA ILE A 179 4.30 2.77 4.30
C ILE A 179 2.81 3.12 4.48
N PRO A 180 1.90 2.20 4.15
CA PRO A 180 0.47 2.37 4.42
C PRO A 180 0.17 2.14 5.91
N ILE A 181 0.08 3.20 6.73
CA ILE A 181 -0.30 3.08 8.13
C ILE A 181 -1.79 2.71 8.22
N ASP A 182 -2.06 1.44 8.43
CA ASP A 182 -3.40 0.87 8.54
C ASP A 182 -3.80 0.57 10.01
N SER A 183 -4.95 -0.06 10.19
CA SER A 183 -5.43 -0.44 11.53
C SER A 183 -4.56 -1.47 12.25
N ARG A 184 -3.73 -2.24 11.53
CA ARG A 184 -2.79 -3.19 12.14
C ARG A 184 -1.57 -2.45 12.69
N ILE A 185 -1.03 -1.54 11.89
CA ILE A 185 0.09 -0.67 12.30
C ILE A 185 -0.33 0.19 13.50
N THR A 186 -1.51 0.83 13.46
CA THR A 186 -1.99 1.65 14.59
C THR A 186 -2.16 0.82 15.86
N LYS A 187 -2.74 -0.37 15.76
CA LYS A 187 -2.89 -1.28 16.91
C LYS A 187 -1.54 -1.72 17.47
N TRP A 188 -0.59 -2.03 16.57
CA TRP A 188 0.75 -2.45 16.97
C TRP A 188 1.50 -1.32 17.65
N LEU A 189 1.49 -0.10 17.08
CA LEU A 189 2.12 1.09 17.66
C LEU A 189 1.49 1.48 19.01
N ASN A 190 0.16 1.46 19.12
CA ASN A 190 -0.52 1.72 20.40
C ASN A 190 -0.10 0.70 21.47
N LYS A 191 0.06 -0.57 21.10
CA LYS A 191 0.53 -1.61 22.03
C LYS A 191 2.00 -1.49 22.37
N LEU A 192 2.81 -0.96 21.46
CA LEU A 192 4.23 -0.64 21.71
C LEU A 192 4.38 0.50 22.73
N GLY A 193 3.39 1.38 22.85
CA GLY A 193 3.46 2.57 23.68
C GLY A 193 3.79 3.84 22.90
N PHE A 194 3.31 3.95 21.66
CA PHE A 194 3.46 5.19 20.88
C PHE A 194 2.94 6.39 21.69
N PRO A 195 3.61 7.56 21.68
CA PRO A 195 3.35 8.65 22.62
C PRO A 195 1.92 9.21 22.62
N VAL A 196 1.16 8.98 21.53
CA VAL A 196 -0.24 9.34 21.42
C VAL A 196 -1.06 8.14 20.98
N ILE A 197 -2.31 8.04 21.44
CA ILE A 197 -3.21 6.97 21.00
C ILE A 197 -3.62 7.23 19.55
N LEU A 198 -3.23 6.32 18.67
CA LEU A 198 -3.50 6.43 17.24
C LEU A 198 -4.91 5.93 16.91
N SER A 199 -5.61 6.69 16.07
CA SER A 199 -6.90 6.29 15.49
C SER A 199 -6.88 6.36 13.97
N ALA A 200 -7.61 5.45 13.32
CA ALA A 200 -7.70 5.43 11.85
C ALA A 200 -8.33 6.72 11.29
N THR A 201 -9.21 7.38 12.05
CA THR A 201 -9.86 8.62 11.63
C THR A 201 -8.87 9.78 11.62
N ALA A 202 -8.02 9.90 12.64
CA ALA A 202 -7.00 10.95 12.70
C ALA A 202 -5.96 10.83 11.58
N LEU A 203 -5.67 9.61 11.12
CA LEU A 203 -4.75 9.35 10.00
C LEU A 203 -5.28 9.78 8.62
N SER A 204 -6.50 10.31 8.52
CA SER A 204 -6.99 10.98 7.32
C SER A 204 -6.38 12.38 7.14
N ASP A 205 -5.93 13.02 8.23
CA ASP A 205 -5.15 14.25 8.19
C ASP A 205 -3.71 13.96 7.78
N ILE A 206 -3.20 14.65 6.76
CA ILE A 206 -1.87 14.40 6.19
C ILE A 206 -0.75 14.77 7.16
N ASN A 207 -0.90 15.82 7.96
CA ASN A 207 0.13 16.27 8.90
C ASN A 207 0.25 15.27 10.06
N TYR A 208 -0.91 14.81 10.57
CA TYR A 208 -0.92 13.77 11.59
C TYR A 208 -0.37 12.44 11.06
N TYR A 209 -0.71 12.07 9.82
CA TYR A 209 -0.14 10.89 9.17
C TYR A 209 1.38 10.97 9.07
N ASN A 210 1.89 12.11 8.59
CA ASN A 210 3.33 12.33 8.45
C ASN A 210 4.04 12.29 9.82
N PHE A 211 3.45 12.87 10.87
CA PHE A 211 3.97 12.76 12.23
C PHE A 211 4.12 11.31 12.69
N VAL A 212 3.10 10.47 12.45
CA VAL A 212 3.16 9.04 12.80
C VAL A 212 4.18 8.30 11.94
N SER A 213 4.23 8.60 10.64
CA SER A 213 5.21 8.02 9.70
C SER A 213 6.65 8.34 10.11
N ASP A 214 6.93 9.58 10.51
CA ASP A 214 8.26 10.00 10.97
C ASP A 214 8.69 9.21 12.21
N GLY A 215 7.80 9.03 13.19
CA GLY A 215 8.06 8.20 14.37
C GLY A 215 8.31 6.73 14.03
N PHE A 216 7.51 6.17 13.12
CA PHE A 216 7.71 4.80 12.67
C PHE A 216 9.03 4.62 11.91
N GLN A 217 9.40 5.57 11.05
CA GLN A 217 10.68 5.54 10.33
C GLN A 217 11.88 5.64 11.29
N MET A 218 11.80 6.47 12.34
CA MET A 218 12.85 6.55 13.35
C MET A 218 12.99 5.24 14.12
N LEU A 219 11.86 4.65 14.55
CA LEU A 219 11.84 3.33 15.19
C LEU A 219 12.52 2.27 14.31
N CYS A 220 12.21 2.26 13.03
CA CYS A 220 12.81 1.34 12.06
C CYS A 220 14.31 1.57 11.87
N LYS A 221 14.74 2.84 11.84
CA LYS A 221 16.15 3.22 11.71
C LYS A 221 16.97 2.67 12.88
N GLU A 222 16.53 2.93 14.09
CA GLU A 222 17.20 2.44 15.31
C GLU A 222 17.13 0.90 15.42
N GLY A 223 16.02 0.29 14.98
CA GLY A 223 15.86 -1.17 14.92
C GLY A 223 16.58 -1.86 13.77
N ASN A 224 17.34 -1.12 12.95
CA ASN A 224 18.03 -1.63 11.76
C ASN A 224 17.13 -2.52 10.88
N ILE A 225 15.98 -1.96 10.51
CA ILE A 225 15.01 -2.60 9.61
C ILE A 225 14.40 -1.54 8.69
N LYS A 226 14.14 -1.88 7.42
CA LYS A 226 13.43 -0.94 6.54
C LYS A 226 11.93 -0.88 6.91
N PRO A 227 11.29 0.30 6.89
CA PRO A 227 9.88 0.47 7.23
C PRO A 227 8.94 -0.48 6.48
N CYS A 228 9.12 -0.68 5.16
CA CYS A 228 8.31 -1.59 4.37
C CYS A 228 8.43 -3.06 4.81
N VAL A 229 9.57 -3.45 5.38
CA VAL A 229 9.79 -4.82 5.89
C VAL A 229 9.10 -4.99 7.25
N LEU A 230 9.21 -3.99 8.14
CA LEU A 230 8.52 -4.03 9.43
C LEU A 230 6.99 -3.98 9.23
N ASP A 231 6.49 -3.18 8.28
CA ASP A 231 5.09 -3.18 7.87
C ASP A 231 4.63 -4.59 7.45
N ALA A 232 5.37 -5.27 6.58
CA ALA A 232 5.05 -6.62 6.15
C ALA A 232 5.04 -7.63 7.32
N ILE A 233 6.01 -7.52 8.24
CA ILE A 233 6.08 -8.35 9.45
C ILE A 233 4.86 -8.12 10.34
N ILE A 234 4.49 -6.85 10.59
CA ILE A 234 3.31 -6.52 11.36
C ILE A 234 2.05 -7.05 10.65
N PHE A 235 1.96 -6.86 9.33
CA PHE A 235 0.83 -7.31 8.52
C PHE A 235 0.57 -8.81 8.71
N VAL A 236 1.58 -9.66 8.51
CA VAL A 236 1.43 -11.12 8.65
C VAL A 236 1.20 -11.56 10.09
N SER A 237 1.65 -10.79 11.08
CA SER A 237 1.45 -11.12 12.50
C SER A 237 -0.03 -11.06 12.95
N PHE A 238 -0.88 -10.35 12.20
CA PHE A 238 -2.32 -10.24 12.44
C PHE A 238 -3.17 -11.22 11.64
N ASP A 239 -2.59 -11.88 10.62
CA ASP A 239 -3.32 -12.86 9.82
C ASP A 239 -3.34 -14.22 10.52
N ARG A 240 -4.48 -14.91 10.41
CA ARG A 240 -4.67 -16.26 10.94
C ARG A 240 -4.34 -17.34 9.90
N ASP A 241 -4.45 -16.97 8.62
CA ASP A 241 -4.21 -17.84 7.49
C ASP A 241 -2.74 -17.74 7.05
N GLU A 242 -2.18 -18.82 6.55
CA GLU A 242 -0.81 -18.84 6.07
C GLU A 242 -0.67 -18.16 4.70
N TRP A 243 0.36 -17.35 4.56
CA TRP A 243 0.83 -16.84 3.30
C TRP A 243 1.77 -17.85 2.63
N THR A 244 1.51 -18.11 1.35
CA THR A 244 2.31 -19.00 0.50
C THR A 244 2.66 -18.26 -0.79
N ASP A 245 3.62 -18.76 -1.56
CA ASP A 245 3.96 -18.18 -2.87
C ASP A 245 2.78 -18.12 -3.85
N LYS A 246 1.76 -18.98 -3.64
CA LYS A 246 0.58 -19.05 -4.50
C LYS A 246 -0.49 -18.00 -4.17
N ASN A 247 -0.52 -17.48 -2.95
CA ASN A 247 -1.56 -16.56 -2.51
C ASN A 247 -1.06 -15.16 -2.13
N VAL A 248 0.23 -14.92 -2.28
CA VAL A 248 0.81 -13.58 -2.16
C VAL A 248 0.31 -12.72 -3.32
N VAL A 249 -0.22 -11.54 -3.00
CA VAL A 249 -0.84 -10.60 -3.94
C VAL A 249 -0.08 -9.30 -3.94
N TRP A 250 0.22 -8.82 -5.12
CA TRP A 250 0.85 -7.52 -5.36
C TRP A 250 0.31 -6.88 -6.63
#